data_f9c20ffd209d7ed6f249f737a3240713
#
_entry.id   f9c20ffd209d7ed6f249f737a3240713
#
_cell.length_a   1.000
_cell.length_b   1.000
_cell.length_c   1.000
_cell.angle_alpha   90.00
_cell.angle_beta   90.00
_cell.angle_gamma   90.00
#
_symmetry.space_group_name_H-M   'P 1'
#
loop_
_entity.id
_entity.type
_entity.pdbx_description
1 polymer ?
#
loop_
_entity_poly.entity_id
_entity_poly.type
_entity_poly.pdbx_seq_one_letter_code
_entity_poly.pdbx_strand_id
1 'polypeptide(L)'
;EIAQCLVGSEMCIRDSIIADELNVKEVEYTDDVRAFTSYSFKPQLKTLGPKYGKHLNAIRAALSTLDGNATMDELNTKGSFTINADGEDIVLEKDDVLIEMTQKEGFVASSDKGITVVMDTNLTPELIEEGFVREIVSKIQTMRKDAGFEVMDKITVYVDGNDKLADLMVKNAEQIKSVVLANTIETGKTAGFTKDWDINGEKVVLAVEKN
;
A
#
# COMPACT_ATOMS: atom_id res chain seq x y z
N GLU A 1 16.51 16.34 -3.57
CA GLU A 1 16.56 17.34 -4.68
C GLU A 1 15.15 17.64 -5.12
N ILE A 2 14.78 18.90 -5.02
CA ILE A 2 13.47 19.42 -5.39
C ILE A 2 13.37 19.33 -6.91
N ALA A 3 12.56 18.43 -7.42
CA ALA A 3 12.15 18.46 -8.81
C ALA A 3 11.38 19.77 -9.04
N GLN A 4 11.98 20.69 -9.72
CA GLN A 4 11.39 21.97 -10.10
C GLN A 4 10.23 21.68 -11.05
N CYS A 5 9.02 21.71 -10.53
CA CYS A 5 7.79 21.61 -11.31
C CYS A 5 7.64 22.87 -12.16
N LEU A 6 8.17 22.85 -13.38
CA LEU A 6 8.14 23.97 -14.34
C LEU A 6 7.17 23.76 -15.49
N VAL A 7 6.23 22.81 -15.40
CA VAL A 7 5.19 22.66 -16.43
C VAL A 7 3.84 22.39 -15.77
N GLY A 8 2.99 23.42 -15.76
CA GLY A 8 1.56 23.33 -15.67
C GLY A 8 0.99 22.95 -14.29
N SER A 9 0.31 23.89 -13.67
CA SER A 9 -0.45 23.75 -12.42
C SER A 9 -1.39 22.52 -12.35
N GLU A 10 -1.80 21.95 -13.48
CA GLU A 10 -2.69 20.78 -13.53
C GLU A 10 -2.01 19.47 -13.11
N MET A 11 -0.74 19.26 -13.42
CA MET A 11 -0.03 18.03 -13.06
C MET A 11 0.23 17.98 -11.55
N CYS A 12 0.69 19.07 -10.97
CA CYS A 12 0.90 19.18 -9.51
C CYS A 12 -0.41 19.05 -8.71
N ILE A 13 -1.53 19.56 -9.25
CA ILE A 13 -2.86 19.39 -8.62
C ILE A 13 -3.31 17.93 -8.68
N ARG A 14 -3.09 17.25 -9.80
CA ARG A 14 -3.42 15.82 -9.93
C ARG A 14 -2.58 14.97 -8.98
N ASP A 15 -1.29 15.23 -8.89
CA ASP A 15 -0.40 14.49 -7.99
C ASP A 15 -0.80 14.67 -6.53
N SER A 16 -1.15 15.90 -6.12
CA SER A 16 -1.61 16.13 -4.75
C SER A 16 -2.94 15.42 -4.44
N ILE A 17 -3.88 15.41 -5.39
CA ILE A 17 -5.15 14.70 -5.22
C ILE A 17 -4.90 13.18 -5.12
N ILE A 18 -4.05 12.63 -5.99
CA ILE A 18 -3.71 11.21 -5.94
C ILE A 18 -3.02 10.86 -4.62
N ALA A 19 -2.06 11.69 -4.19
CA ALA A 19 -1.34 11.48 -2.94
C ALA A 19 -2.29 11.52 -1.73
N ASP A 20 -3.22 12.46 -1.71
CA ASP A 20 -4.21 12.59 -0.63
C ASP A 20 -5.21 11.43 -0.62
N GLU A 21 -5.75 11.05 -1.76
CA GLU A 21 -6.73 9.96 -1.87
C GLU A 21 -6.15 8.58 -1.57
N LEU A 22 -4.92 8.32 -2.04
CA LEU A 22 -4.22 7.06 -1.79
C LEU A 22 -3.41 7.06 -0.49
N ASN A 23 -3.32 8.22 0.17
CA ASN A 23 -2.53 8.40 1.39
C ASN A 23 -1.05 8.01 1.21
N VAL A 24 -0.45 8.43 0.09
CA VAL A 24 0.95 8.21 -0.25
C VAL A 24 1.74 9.52 -0.16
N LYS A 25 3.06 9.42 -0.05
CA LYS A 25 3.94 10.60 0.08
C LYS A 25 4.35 11.17 -1.27
N GLU A 26 4.47 10.32 -2.27
CA GLU A 26 5.02 10.69 -3.57
C GLU A 26 4.26 9.93 -4.67
N VAL A 27 4.12 10.59 -5.82
CA VAL A 27 3.54 10.00 -7.03
C VAL A 27 4.57 10.12 -8.14
N GLU A 28 4.95 8.98 -8.71
CA GLU A 28 5.87 8.90 -9.84
C GLU A 28 5.17 8.34 -11.07
N TYR A 29 5.58 8.78 -12.24
CA TYR A 29 5.08 8.28 -13.51
C TYR A 29 6.18 7.52 -14.23
N THR A 30 5.88 6.32 -14.69
CA THR A 30 6.81 5.49 -15.44
C THR A 30 6.09 4.72 -16.54
N ASP A 31 6.79 4.51 -17.65
CA ASP A 31 6.32 3.61 -18.71
C ASP A 31 6.79 2.16 -18.48
N ASP A 32 7.66 1.93 -17.49
CA ASP A 32 8.22 0.61 -17.17
C ASP A 32 7.71 0.08 -15.83
N VAL A 33 6.73 -0.81 -15.88
CA VAL A 33 6.16 -1.49 -14.69
C VAL A 33 6.93 -2.73 -14.27
N ARG A 34 7.97 -3.17 -15.01
CA ARG A 34 8.74 -4.39 -14.74
C ARG A 34 9.53 -4.35 -13.44
N ALA A 35 9.82 -3.15 -12.94
CA ALA A 35 10.46 -2.98 -11.64
C ALA A 35 9.56 -3.52 -10.49
N PHE A 36 8.25 -3.47 -10.66
CA PHE A 36 7.25 -3.71 -9.62
C PHE A 36 6.41 -4.97 -9.84
N THR A 37 6.43 -5.51 -11.06
CA THR A 37 5.65 -6.67 -11.46
C THR A 37 6.56 -7.77 -11.98
N SER A 38 6.07 -9.00 -11.93
CA SER A 38 6.69 -10.16 -12.54
C SER A 38 5.63 -10.95 -13.29
N TYR A 39 6.03 -11.60 -14.38
CA TYR A 39 5.14 -12.51 -15.09
C TYR A 39 5.37 -13.92 -14.60
N SER A 40 4.28 -14.68 -14.48
CA SER A 40 4.30 -16.11 -14.26
C SER A 40 3.57 -16.83 -15.39
N PHE A 41 4.08 -17.97 -15.75
CA PHE A 41 3.57 -18.76 -16.86
C PHE A 41 3.00 -20.06 -16.35
N LYS A 42 1.77 -20.38 -16.76
CA LYS A 42 1.14 -21.66 -16.48
C LYS A 42 0.83 -22.40 -17.79
N PRO A 43 0.98 -23.71 -17.85
CA PRO A 43 0.69 -24.45 -19.08
C PRO A 43 -0.80 -24.36 -19.42
N GLN A 44 -1.12 -24.03 -20.67
CA GLN A 44 -2.48 -24.09 -21.21
C GLN A 44 -2.78 -25.55 -21.58
N LEU A 45 -3.55 -26.21 -20.75
CA LEU A 45 -3.81 -27.67 -20.89
C LEU A 45 -4.56 -28.02 -22.18
N LYS A 46 -5.34 -27.09 -22.73
CA LYS A 46 -6.10 -27.33 -23.98
C LYS A 46 -5.19 -27.47 -25.19
N THR A 47 -4.13 -26.72 -25.24
CA THR A 47 -3.16 -26.71 -26.36
C THR A 47 -2.02 -27.69 -26.13
N LEU A 48 -1.46 -27.72 -24.92
CA LEU A 48 -0.32 -28.57 -24.58
C LEU A 48 -0.70 -30.03 -24.30
N GLY A 49 -1.93 -30.31 -23.85
CA GLY A 49 -2.38 -31.67 -23.60
C GLY A 49 -2.25 -32.60 -24.81
N PRO A 50 -2.77 -32.23 -25.99
CA PRO A 50 -2.62 -33.02 -27.20
C PRO A 50 -1.19 -33.08 -27.74
N LYS A 51 -0.38 -31.99 -27.57
CA LYS A 51 0.99 -31.91 -28.10
C LYS A 51 2.01 -32.63 -27.20
N TYR A 52 1.92 -32.42 -25.88
CA TYR A 52 2.97 -32.80 -24.92
C TYR A 52 2.42 -33.40 -23.62
N GLY A 53 1.33 -34.19 -23.72
CA GLY A 53 0.63 -34.72 -22.55
C GLY A 53 1.50 -35.50 -21.56
N LYS A 54 2.54 -36.22 -22.04
CA LYS A 54 3.50 -36.94 -21.20
C LYS A 54 4.46 -36.04 -20.43
N HIS A 55 4.74 -34.85 -20.95
CA HIS A 55 5.73 -33.91 -20.40
C HIS A 55 5.08 -32.74 -19.63
N LEU A 56 3.75 -32.73 -19.44
CA LEU A 56 3.04 -31.64 -18.79
C LEU A 56 3.56 -31.28 -17.39
N ASN A 57 3.96 -32.28 -16.59
CA ASN A 57 4.50 -32.02 -15.27
C ASN A 57 5.91 -31.39 -15.35
N ALA A 58 6.73 -31.83 -16.26
CA ALA A 58 8.06 -31.28 -16.50
C ALA A 58 7.96 -29.85 -17.07
N ILE A 59 7.03 -29.61 -18.01
CA ILE A 59 6.71 -28.28 -18.53
C ILE A 59 6.27 -27.34 -17.38
N ARG A 60 5.38 -27.79 -16.50
CA ARG A 60 4.94 -27.01 -15.35
C ARG A 60 6.10 -26.64 -14.42
N ALA A 61 6.97 -27.61 -14.12
CA ALA A 61 8.15 -27.38 -13.30
C ALA A 61 9.12 -26.40 -13.96
N ALA A 62 9.40 -26.57 -15.26
CA ALA A 62 10.25 -25.66 -16.01
C ALA A 62 9.68 -24.23 -16.02
N LEU A 63 8.38 -24.06 -16.31
CA LEU A 63 7.71 -22.76 -16.32
C LEU A 63 7.76 -22.05 -14.96
N SER A 64 7.74 -22.78 -13.85
CA SER A 64 7.80 -22.20 -12.51
C SER A 64 9.19 -21.67 -12.12
N THR A 65 10.24 -22.06 -12.83
CA THR A 65 11.63 -21.64 -12.55
C THR A 65 12.13 -20.56 -13.50
N LEU A 66 11.32 -20.15 -14.48
CA LEU A 66 11.70 -19.11 -15.45
C LEU A 66 11.74 -17.71 -14.82
N ASP A 67 12.65 -16.88 -15.35
CA ASP A 67 12.54 -15.43 -15.15
C ASP A 67 11.35 -14.92 -15.98
N GLY A 68 10.27 -14.56 -15.28
CA GLY A 68 9.02 -14.16 -15.92
C GLY A 68 9.16 -12.94 -16.82
N ASN A 69 9.97 -11.95 -16.44
CA ASN A 69 10.14 -10.73 -17.22
C ASN A 69 10.97 -10.97 -18.46
N ALA A 70 12.09 -11.69 -18.33
CA ALA A 70 12.94 -12.06 -19.47
C ALA A 70 12.18 -12.95 -20.48
N THR A 71 11.41 -13.92 -20.01
CA THR A 71 10.59 -14.79 -20.84
C THR A 71 9.48 -14.01 -21.57
N MET A 72 8.87 -13.04 -20.90
CA MET A 72 7.86 -12.18 -21.52
C MET A 72 8.44 -11.30 -22.62
N ASP A 73 9.64 -10.75 -22.43
CA ASP A 73 10.36 -9.99 -23.44
C ASP A 73 10.70 -10.86 -24.66
N GLU A 74 11.14 -12.10 -24.41
CA GLU A 74 11.41 -13.07 -25.50
C GLU A 74 10.13 -13.41 -26.28
N LEU A 75 9.03 -13.68 -25.56
CA LEU A 75 7.73 -13.97 -26.16
C LEU A 75 7.20 -12.79 -27.00
N ASN A 76 7.35 -11.56 -26.52
CA ASN A 76 6.94 -10.36 -27.25
C ASN A 76 7.81 -10.10 -28.50
N THR A 77 9.11 -10.45 -28.45
CA THR A 77 10.05 -10.17 -29.53
C THR A 77 10.03 -11.27 -30.60
N LYS A 78 9.97 -12.54 -30.17
CA LYS A 78 10.09 -13.69 -31.05
C LYS A 78 8.80 -14.43 -31.34
N GLY A 79 7.74 -14.15 -30.54
CA GLY A 79 6.46 -14.85 -30.59
C GLY A 79 6.46 -16.22 -29.90
N SER A 80 7.61 -16.69 -29.42
CA SER A 80 7.81 -17.98 -28.77
C SER A 80 9.03 -17.95 -27.86
N PHE A 81 9.11 -18.89 -26.94
CA PHE A 81 10.29 -19.14 -26.10
C PHE A 81 10.52 -20.65 -25.92
N THR A 82 11.73 -21.02 -25.55
CA THR A 82 12.13 -22.42 -25.43
C THR A 82 12.37 -22.77 -23.96
N ILE A 83 11.83 -23.90 -23.53
CA ILE A 83 12.10 -24.49 -22.23
C ILE A 83 12.70 -25.88 -22.38
N ASN A 84 13.50 -26.31 -21.41
CA ASN A 84 13.95 -27.69 -21.34
C ASN A 84 13.04 -28.46 -20.36
N ALA A 85 12.38 -29.50 -20.86
CA ALA A 85 11.52 -30.37 -20.07
C ALA A 85 11.86 -31.82 -20.35
N ASP A 86 12.22 -32.58 -19.32
CA ASP A 86 12.68 -33.98 -19.40
C ASP A 86 13.88 -34.21 -20.35
N GLY A 87 14.73 -33.18 -20.52
CA GLY A 87 15.89 -33.25 -21.40
C GLY A 87 15.60 -32.94 -22.89
N GLU A 88 14.37 -32.57 -23.20
CA GLU A 88 13.96 -32.13 -24.54
C GLU A 88 13.70 -30.63 -24.56
N ASP A 89 14.12 -29.97 -25.62
CA ASP A 89 13.84 -28.54 -25.83
C ASP A 89 12.47 -28.39 -26.48
N ILE A 90 11.56 -27.78 -25.75
CA ILE A 90 10.18 -27.55 -26.16
C ILE A 90 9.98 -26.07 -26.44
N VAL A 91 9.52 -25.75 -27.66
CA VAL A 91 9.14 -24.40 -28.05
C VAL A 91 7.69 -24.15 -27.70
N LEU A 92 7.43 -23.09 -26.93
CA LEU A 92 6.10 -22.67 -26.51
C LEU A 92 5.74 -21.32 -27.12
N GLU A 93 4.53 -21.24 -27.63
CA GLU A 93 3.95 -20.01 -28.18
C GLU A 93 3.01 -19.36 -27.15
N LYS A 94 2.57 -18.14 -27.42
CA LYS A 94 1.68 -17.39 -26.54
C LYS A 94 0.37 -18.15 -26.19
N ASP A 95 -0.17 -18.93 -27.14
CA ASP A 95 -1.40 -19.70 -26.96
C ASP A 95 -1.19 -21.00 -26.15
N ASP A 96 0.06 -21.40 -25.94
CA ASP A 96 0.41 -22.61 -25.18
C ASP A 96 0.54 -22.32 -23.68
N VAL A 97 0.53 -21.04 -23.26
CA VAL A 97 0.70 -20.62 -21.88
C VAL A 97 -0.37 -19.63 -21.43
N LEU A 98 -0.75 -19.75 -20.17
CA LEU A 98 -1.52 -18.72 -19.46
C LEU A 98 -0.51 -17.79 -18.79
N ILE A 99 -0.56 -16.52 -19.15
CA ILE A 99 0.33 -15.47 -18.64
C ILE A 99 -0.42 -14.78 -17.51
N GLU A 100 0.13 -14.83 -16.32
CA GLU A 100 -0.38 -14.11 -15.15
C GLU A 100 0.65 -13.06 -14.74
N MET A 101 0.19 -11.83 -14.57
CA MET A 101 1.01 -10.78 -13.98
C MET A 101 0.90 -10.89 -12.46
N THR A 102 2.02 -11.11 -11.79
CA THR A 102 2.14 -11.15 -10.34
C THR A 102 2.88 -9.92 -9.85
N GLN A 103 2.55 -9.50 -8.66
CA GLN A 103 3.20 -8.36 -8.01
C GLN A 103 4.44 -8.87 -7.29
N LYS A 104 5.51 -8.06 -7.28
CA LYS A 104 6.65 -8.32 -6.41
C LYS A 104 6.25 -8.07 -4.96
N GLU A 105 6.91 -8.78 -4.05
CA GLU A 105 6.73 -8.58 -2.63
C GLU A 105 6.98 -7.11 -2.24
N GLY A 106 6.10 -6.54 -1.43
CA GLY A 106 6.14 -5.13 -1.05
C GLY A 106 5.44 -4.17 -2.01
N PHE A 107 4.82 -4.67 -3.10
CA PHE A 107 4.07 -3.84 -4.04
C PHE A 107 2.67 -4.38 -4.26
N VAL A 108 1.72 -3.48 -4.47
CA VAL A 108 0.36 -3.80 -4.89
C VAL A 108 0.09 -3.07 -6.20
N ALA A 109 -0.35 -3.79 -7.21
CA ALA A 109 -0.65 -3.23 -8.52
C ALA A 109 -2.10 -3.49 -8.92
N SER A 110 -2.72 -2.51 -9.56
CA SER A 110 -4.04 -2.62 -10.17
C SER A 110 -4.00 -1.98 -11.55
N SER A 111 -4.64 -2.63 -12.53
CA SER A 111 -4.68 -2.15 -13.91
C SER A 111 -6.12 -2.03 -14.38
N ASP A 112 -6.45 -0.87 -14.95
CA ASP A 112 -7.73 -0.63 -15.64
C ASP A 112 -7.50 0.26 -16.86
N LYS A 113 -8.17 -0.07 -17.97
CA LYS A 113 -8.17 0.70 -19.23
C LYS A 113 -6.78 1.10 -19.73
N GLY A 114 -5.79 0.23 -19.55
CA GLY A 114 -4.41 0.47 -20.01
C GLY A 114 -3.56 1.35 -19.08
N ILE A 115 -4.09 1.73 -17.92
CA ILE A 115 -3.34 2.42 -16.88
C ILE A 115 -3.08 1.41 -15.76
N THR A 116 -1.83 1.30 -15.34
CA THR A 116 -1.43 0.48 -14.19
C THR A 116 -0.99 1.41 -13.07
N VAL A 117 -1.60 1.25 -11.90
CA VAL A 117 -1.20 1.93 -10.67
C VAL A 117 -0.47 0.91 -9.81
N VAL A 118 0.72 1.26 -9.36
CA VAL A 118 1.53 0.44 -8.45
C VAL A 118 1.75 1.23 -7.17
N MET A 119 1.48 0.62 -6.03
CA MET A 119 1.71 1.20 -4.72
C MET A 119 2.79 0.40 -3.99
N ASP A 120 3.82 1.10 -3.49
CA ASP A 120 4.78 0.56 -2.55
C ASP A 120 4.11 0.46 -1.18
N THR A 121 4.07 -0.75 -0.62
CA THR A 121 3.48 -1.06 0.68
C THR A 121 4.52 -1.32 1.76
N ASN A 122 5.80 -1.05 1.48
CA ASN A 122 6.86 -1.14 2.48
C ASN A 122 6.77 0.04 3.43
N LEU A 123 6.27 -0.21 4.64
CA LEU A 123 6.09 0.83 5.65
C LEU A 123 7.37 1.02 6.45
N THR A 124 7.90 2.23 6.46
CA THR A 124 8.97 2.60 7.39
C THR A 124 8.43 2.84 8.80
N PRO A 125 9.27 2.77 9.85
CA PRO A 125 8.83 3.11 11.20
C PRO A 125 8.19 4.51 11.32
N GLU A 126 8.69 5.48 10.56
CA GLU A 126 8.17 6.84 10.52
C GLU A 126 6.76 6.90 9.91
N LEU A 127 6.52 6.15 8.83
CA LEU A 127 5.20 6.07 8.21
C LEU A 127 4.19 5.37 9.13
N ILE A 128 4.63 4.33 9.85
CA ILE A 128 3.79 3.65 10.85
C ILE A 128 3.43 4.64 11.97
N GLU A 129 4.39 5.40 12.48
CA GLU A 129 4.17 6.41 13.51
C GLU A 129 3.18 7.48 13.05
N GLU A 130 3.37 8.00 11.83
CA GLU A 130 2.45 8.97 11.23
C GLU A 130 1.03 8.41 11.08
N GLY A 131 0.91 7.13 10.69
CA GLY A 131 -0.36 6.42 10.63
C GLY A 131 -1.08 6.38 11.99
N PHE A 132 -0.36 6.09 13.07
CA PHE A 132 -0.90 6.16 14.42
C PHE A 132 -1.35 7.57 14.81
N VAL A 133 -0.55 8.59 14.53
CA VAL A 133 -0.90 9.99 14.83
C VAL A 133 -2.16 10.40 14.08
N ARG A 134 -2.27 10.05 12.81
CA ARG A 134 -3.43 10.37 11.97
C ARG A 134 -4.71 9.69 12.49
N GLU A 135 -4.60 8.44 12.90
CA GLU A 135 -5.73 7.70 13.46
C GLU A 135 -6.14 8.27 14.83
N ILE A 136 -5.19 8.61 15.71
CA ILE A 136 -5.46 9.27 16.98
C ILE A 136 -6.21 10.60 16.76
N VAL A 137 -5.74 11.43 15.85
CA VAL A 137 -6.40 12.70 15.49
C VAL A 137 -7.83 12.44 15.02
N SER A 138 -8.05 11.45 14.15
CA SER A 138 -9.40 11.07 13.70
C SER A 138 -10.32 10.66 14.85
N LYS A 139 -9.81 9.86 15.80
CA LYS A 139 -10.60 9.45 16.99
C LYS A 139 -10.93 10.64 17.87
N ILE A 140 -9.97 11.54 18.13
CA ILE A 140 -10.21 12.76 18.92
C ILE A 140 -11.24 13.65 18.23
N GLN A 141 -11.18 13.85 16.91
CA GLN A 141 -12.18 14.62 16.18
C GLN A 141 -13.57 13.99 16.26
N THR A 142 -13.65 12.67 16.18
CA THR A 142 -14.91 11.93 16.39
C THR A 142 -15.45 12.16 17.79
N MET A 143 -14.59 12.08 18.82
CA MET A 143 -14.98 12.32 20.21
C MET A 143 -15.46 13.75 20.45
N ARG A 144 -14.83 14.75 19.84
CA ARG A 144 -15.29 16.14 19.90
C ARG A 144 -16.72 16.28 19.37
N LYS A 145 -17.01 15.62 18.24
CA LYS A 145 -18.35 15.61 17.63
C LYS A 145 -19.36 14.89 18.54
N ASP A 146 -19.01 13.72 19.07
CA ASP A 146 -19.86 12.91 19.93
C ASP A 146 -20.15 13.61 21.26
N ALA A 147 -19.18 14.38 21.78
CA ALA A 147 -19.33 15.19 22.98
C ALA A 147 -20.11 16.52 22.76
N GLY A 148 -20.46 16.83 21.49
CA GLY A 148 -21.21 18.05 21.17
C GLY A 148 -20.37 19.32 21.22
N PHE A 149 -19.06 19.25 21.09
CA PHE A 149 -18.18 20.42 21.08
C PHE A 149 -18.28 21.17 19.75
N GLU A 150 -18.17 22.49 19.83
CA GLU A 150 -18.10 23.32 18.63
C GLU A 150 -16.72 23.26 17.98
N VAL A 151 -16.65 23.66 16.69
CA VAL A 151 -15.41 23.60 15.90
C VAL A 151 -14.25 24.36 16.56
N MET A 152 -14.55 25.52 17.17
CA MET A 152 -13.54 26.41 17.75
C MET A 152 -13.26 26.14 19.24
N ASP A 153 -13.97 25.19 19.86
CA ASP A 153 -13.74 24.86 21.27
C ASP A 153 -12.32 24.35 21.50
N LYS A 154 -11.67 24.89 22.52
CA LYS A 154 -10.39 24.37 23.01
C LYS A 154 -10.64 23.22 23.95
N ILE A 155 -9.79 22.21 23.87
CA ILE A 155 -9.94 20.98 24.67
C ILE A 155 -8.64 20.61 25.40
N THR A 156 -8.79 19.81 26.43
CA THR A 156 -7.72 18.98 26.99
C THR A 156 -7.96 17.54 26.54
N VAL A 157 -6.91 16.89 26.06
CA VAL A 157 -6.93 15.48 25.65
C VAL A 157 -6.23 14.66 26.72
N TYR A 158 -6.84 13.54 27.08
CA TYR A 158 -6.28 12.58 28.02
C TYR A 158 -6.06 11.25 27.31
N VAL A 159 -4.97 10.57 27.66
CA VAL A 159 -4.63 9.22 27.18
C VAL A 159 -4.23 8.34 28.34
N ASP A 160 -4.81 7.13 28.39
CA ASP A 160 -4.54 6.15 29.44
C ASP A 160 -4.61 4.71 28.88
N GLY A 161 -4.06 3.74 29.62
CA GLY A 161 -4.15 2.32 29.32
C GLY A 161 -3.20 1.82 28.22
N ASN A 162 -2.34 2.69 27.64
CA ASN A 162 -1.33 2.28 26.68
C ASN A 162 -0.13 3.22 26.67
N ASP A 163 0.97 2.78 27.26
CA ASP A 163 2.21 3.59 27.38
C ASP A 163 2.81 3.93 26.02
N LYS A 164 2.79 3.00 25.05
CA LYS A 164 3.32 3.21 23.69
C LYS A 164 2.59 4.35 22.97
N LEU A 165 1.25 4.37 23.04
CA LEU A 165 0.47 5.44 22.43
C LEU A 165 0.58 6.74 23.21
N ALA A 166 0.72 6.70 24.52
CA ALA A 166 0.97 7.88 25.35
C ALA A 166 2.31 8.54 24.98
N ASP A 167 3.39 7.79 24.88
CA ASP A 167 4.71 8.29 24.47
C ASP A 167 4.66 8.88 23.06
N LEU A 168 3.97 8.20 22.13
CA LEU A 168 3.79 8.67 20.75
C LEU A 168 3.01 9.99 20.70
N MET A 169 1.95 10.12 21.49
CA MET A 169 1.17 11.36 21.59
C MET A 169 1.97 12.50 22.19
N VAL A 170 2.81 12.23 23.18
CA VAL A 170 3.72 13.24 23.78
C VAL A 170 4.78 13.67 22.77
N LYS A 171 5.39 12.73 22.05
CA LYS A 171 6.39 13.00 21.02
C LYS A 171 5.82 13.91 19.91
N ASN A 172 4.57 13.67 19.49
CA ASN A 172 3.90 14.39 18.41
C ASN A 172 2.89 15.43 18.92
N ALA A 173 3.05 15.89 20.16
CA ALA A 173 2.05 16.72 20.86
C ALA A 173 1.72 18.02 20.10
N GLU A 174 2.71 18.72 19.56
CA GLU A 174 2.46 19.99 18.87
C GLU A 174 1.62 19.81 17.59
N GLN A 175 1.90 18.75 16.82
CA GLN A 175 1.11 18.41 15.65
C GLN A 175 -0.32 18.05 16.02
N ILE A 176 -0.51 17.16 16.99
CA ILE A 176 -1.83 16.71 17.42
C ILE A 176 -2.64 17.91 17.98
N LYS A 177 -2.04 18.70 18.89
CA LYS A 177 -2.69 19.86 19.49
C LYS A 177 -3.16 20.88 18.46
N SER A 178 -2.34 21.13 17.44
CA SER A 178 -2.68 22.10 16.40
C SER A 178 -3.91 21.66 15.58
N VAL A 179 -4.01 20.36 15.26
CA VAL A 179 -5.07 19.82 14.41
C VAL A 179 -6.38 19.65 15.17
N VAL A 180 -6.31 19.19 16.44
CA VAL A 180 -7.52 18.95 17.25
C VAL A 180 -7.92 20.13 18.13
N LEU A 181 -7.20 21.26 18.04
CA LEU A 181 -7.40 22.45 18.88
C LEU A 181 -7.28 22.15 20.39
N ALA A 182 -6.32 21.28 20.75
CA ALA A 182 -6.07 20.99 22.16
C ALA A 182 -5.05 21.99 22.77
N ASN A 183 -5.31 22.38 24.00
CA ASN A 183 -4.37 23.16 24.82
C ASN A 183 -3.30 22.23 25.41
N THR A 184 -3.72 21.09 25.94
CA THR A 184 -2.83 20.13 26.62
C THR A 184 -3.17 18.70 26.23
N ILE A 185 -2.16 17.82 26.32
CA ILE A 185 -2.30 16.37 26.29
C ILE A 185 -1.77 15.87 27.64
N GLU A 186 -2.57 15.10 28.35
CA GLU A 186 -2.25 14.55 29.66
C GLU A 186 -2.28 13.03 29.64
N THR A 187 -1.32 12.39 30.30
CA THR A 187 -1.16 10.93 30.33
C THR A 187 -1.48 10.35 31.71
N GLY A 188 -1.92 9.08 31.74
CA GLY A 188 -2.15 8.34 32.98
C GLY A 188 -3.39 8.76 33.78
N LYS A 189 -4.30 9.49 33.16
CA LYS A 189 -5.60 9.83 33.74
C LYS A 189 -6.63 10.10 32.64
N THR A 190 -7.89 10.13 33.02
CA THR A 190 -9.02 10.43 32.14
C THR A 190 -9.97 11.44 32.83
N ALA A 191 -10.49 12.37 32.03
CA ALA A 191 -11.54 13.29 32.46
C ALA A 191 -12.43 13.68 31.27
N GLY A 192 -13.64 14.11 31.54
CA GLY A 192 -14.59 14.51 30.51
C GLY A 192 -15.20 13.34 29.74
N PHE A 193 -15.40 13.52 28.42
CA PHE A 193 -15.98 12.51 27.55
C PHE A 193 -14.93 11.46 27.25
N THR A 194 -15.11 10.24 27.76
CA THR A 194 -14.14 9.14 27.70
C THR A 194 -14.65 8.01 26.81
N LYS A 195 -13.75 7.41 26.01
CA LYS A 195 -14.06 6.29 25.12
C LYS A 195 -12.86 5.36 24.95
N ASP A 196 -13.15 4.06 24.90
CA ASP A 196 -12.17 3.03 24.55
C ASP A 196 -12.03 2.92 23.03
N TRP A 197 -10.79 2.82 22.57
CA TRP A 197 -10.46 2.68 21.17
C TRP A 197 -9.49 1.52 20.95
N ASP A 198 -9.60 0.91 19.77
CA ASP A 198 -8.59 0.06 19.19
C ASP A 198 -7.97 0.82 18.01
N ILE A 199 -6.69 1.14 18.10
CA ILE A 199 -5.95 1.90 17.11
C ILE A 199 -4.87 1.00 16.54
N ASN A 200 -5.09 0.46 15.36
CA ASN A 200 -4.16 -0.47 14.69
C ASN A 200 -3.75 -1.66 15.57
N GLY A 201 -4.69 -2.23 16.33
CA GLY A 201 -4.47 -3.36 17.23
C GLY A 201 -3.98 -2.97 18.64
N GLU A 202 -3.77 -1.68 18.90
CA GLU A 202 -3.39 -1.15 20.20
C GLU A 202 -4.63 -0.59 20.93
N LYS A 203 -4.97 -1.18 22.06
CA LYS A 203 -6.09 -0.70 22.88
C LYS A 203 -5.66 0.50 23.73
N VAL A 204 -6.49 1.53 23.75
CA VAL A 204 -6.23 2.77 24.47
C VAL A 204 -7.52 3.41 24.93
N VAL A 205 -7.47 4.10 26.05
CA VAL A 205 -8.55 4.96 26.54
C VAL A 205 -8.20 6.41 26.21
N LEU A 206 -9.05 7.06 25.43
CA LEU A 206 -8.94 8.49 25.16
C LEU A 206 -10.07 9.24 25.86
N ALA A 207 -9.79 10.43 26.34
CA ALA A 207 -10.81 11.31 26.84
C ALA A 207 -10.58 12.76 26.38
N VAL A 208 -11.68 13.51 26.24
CA VAL A 208 -11.65 14.91 25.83
C VAL A 208 -12.53 15.74 26.77
N GLU A 209 -12.00 16.87 27.18
CA GLU A 209 -12.69 17.81 28.06
C GLU A 209 -12.62 19.21 27.49
N LYS A 210 -13.74 19.93 27.49
CA LYS A 210 -13.78 21.32 27.03
C LYS A 210 -13.18 22.23 28.08
N ASN A 211 -12.31 23.13 27.69
CA ASN A 211 -11.66 24.11 28.55
C ASN A 211 -12.52 25.38 28.72
#